data_bdef00164babd4f4097400c2aca2dafd
#
_entry.id   bdef00164babd4f4097400c2aca2dafd
#
_cell.length_a   1.000
_cell.length_b   1.000
_cell.length_c   1.000
_cell.angle_alpha   90.00
_cell.angle_beta   90.00
_cell.angle_gamma   90.00
#
_symmetry.space_group_name_H-M   'P 1'
#
loop_
_entity.id
_entity.type
_entity.pdbx_description
1 polymer ?
#
loop_
_entity_poly.entity_id
_entity_poly.type
_entity_poly.pdbx_seq_one_letter_code
_entity_poly.pdbx_strand_id
1 'polypeptide(L)'
;SSHQGDGRNHKGIDIAAPYGTPIYAAASGTVTDAGTGWNGGYGNCIVIENDDGNVTVYAHQAELAAEVGDYIEAGQLIGYVGSTGDSTGNHLHFEIRKDGKYLDPENFVAQ
;
A
#
# COMPACT_ATOMS: atom_id res chain seq x y z
N SER A 1 15.44 3.31 -1.94
CA SER A 1 15.76 2.69 -1.84
C SER A 1 16.48 2.22 -1.54
N SER A 2 16.72 2.18 -1.29
CA SER A 2 17.22 1.63 -1.15
C SER A 2 17.67 0.93 -1.08
N HIS A 3 17.91 0.58 -0.98
CA HIS A 3 18.32 -0.19 -0.99
C HIS A 3 18.85 -0.64 -1.30
N GLN A 4 19.08 -0.51 -1.03
CA GLN A 4 19.54 -0.98 -1.27
C GLN A 4 19.86 -1.67 -1.67
N GLY A 5 19.75 -1.18 -1.59
CA GLY A 5 20.78 -1.93 -2.10
C GLY A 5 20.54 -3.25 -2.59
N ASP A 6 20.20 -3.94 -2.06
CA ASP A 6 20.11 -5.28 -2.50
C ASP A 6 18.74 -5.63 -3.03
N GLY A 7 18.04 -4.78 -3.51
CA GLY A 7 16.73 -4.93 -4.14
C GLY A 7 16.05 -6.27 -4.17
N ARG A 8 16.75 -7.35 -3.95
CA ARG A 8 16.14 -8.68 -4.08
C ARG A 8 15.02 -8.92 -3.05
N ASN A 9 15.08 -8.22 -1.93
CA ASN A 9 14.02 -8.32 -0.92
C ASN A 9 13.21 -7.05 -0.84
N HIS A 10 13.26 -6.27 -1.88
CA HIS A 10 12.59 -4.99 -1.90
C HIS A 10 11.10 -5.20 -2.11
N LYS A 11 10.34 -5.07 -1.04
CA LYS A 11 8.90 -5.32 -1.09
C LYS A 11 8.09 -4.07 -1.37
N GLY A 12 8.73 -2.94 -1.52
CA GLY A 12 8.02 -1.70 -1.74
C GLY A 12 8.80 -0.53 -1.19
N ILE A 13 8.14 0.58 -1.00
CA ILE A 13 8.77 1.77 -0.44
C ILE A 13 7.98 2.24 0.77
N ASP A 14 8.68 2.90 1.69
CA ASP A 14 8.07 3.53 2.84
C ASP A 14 8.03 5.03 2.59
N ILE A 15 6.82 5.57 2.65
CA ILE A 15 6.60 6.99 2.38
C ILE A 15 6.27 7.66 3.72
N ALA A 16 7.21 8.45 4.24
CA ALA A 16 6.99 9.15 5.49
C ALA A 16 5.94 10.24 5.30
N ALA A 17 4.99 10.29 6.23
CA ALA A 17 3.94 11.29 6.17
C ALA A 17 3.33 11.43 7.57
N PRO A 18 2.78 12.59 7.90
CA PRO A 18 2.14 12.76 9.21
C PRO A 18 0.96 11.82 9.40
N TYR A 19 0.71 11.49 10.66
CA TYR A 19 -0.47 10.70 11.03
C TYR A 19 -1.74 11.34 10.46
N GLY A 20 -2.58 10.53 9.85
CA GLY A 20 -3.85 11.00 9.32
C GLY A 20 -3.77 11.57 7.91
N THR A 21 -2.59 11.55 7.28
CA THR A 21 -2.49 12.00 5.89
C THR A 21 -3.33 11.08 5.00
N PRO A 22 -4.19 11.66 4.13
CA PRO A 22 -5.01 10.82 3.25
C PRO A 22 -4.16 9.99 2.29
N ILE A 23 -4.61 8.76 2.04
CA ILE A 23 -3.97 7.85 1.09
C ILE A 23 -4.90 7.69 -0.10
N TYR A 24 -4.37 7.90 -1.30
CA TYR A 24 -5.13 7.80 -2.54
C TYR A 24 -4.62 6.63 -3.35
N ALA A 25 -5.54 5.94 -4.03
CA ALA A 25 -5.18 4.78 -4.83
C ALA A 25 -4.29 5.20 -6.00
N ALA A 26 -3.23 4.43 -6.23
CA ALA A 26 -2.30 4.71 -7.34
C ALA A 26 -2.87 4.30 -8.68
N ALA A 27 -3.79 3.33 -8.69
CA ALA A 27 -4.40 2.82 -9.92
C ALA A 27 -5.77 2.25 -9.61
N SER A 28 -6.60 2.15 -10.63
CA SER A 28 -7.96 1.65 -10.48
C SER A 28 -7.98 0.14 -10.33
N GLY A 29 -8.91 -0.36 -9.53
CA GLY A 29 -9.07 -1.80 -9.35
C GLY A 29 -10.09 -2.12 -8.27
N THR A 30 -10.10 -3.39 -7.86
CA THR A 30 -11.04 -3.91 -6.88
C THR A 30 -10.30 -4.26 -5.60
N VAL A 31 -10.85 -3.86 -4.46
CA VAL A 31 -10.27 -4.19 -3.16
C VAL A 31 -10.44 -5.69 -2.91
N THR A 32 -9.32 -6.39 -2.71
CA THR A 32 -9.33 -7.83 -2.43
C THR A 32 -9.05 -8.11 -0.96
N ASP A 33 -8.49 -7.16 -0.23
CA ASP A 33 -8.22 -7.33 1.19
C ASP A 33 -8.31 -5.96 1.87
N ALA A 34 -8.92 -5.95 3.06
CA ALA A 34 -9.05 -4.75 3.89
C ALA A 34 -8.89 -5.20 5.34
N GLY A 35 -7.70 -5.71 5.66
CA GLY A 35 -7.43 -6.30 6.95
C GLY A 35 -7.05 -5.28 7.99
N THR A 36 -7.34 -5.59 9.25
CA THR A 36 -7.02 -4.71 10.38
C THR A 36 -6.23 -5.50 11.43
N GLY A 37 -5.70 -4.80 12.44
CA GLY A 37 -4.93 -5.41 13.50
C GLY A 37 -3.49 -5.60 13.11
N TRP A 38 -2.85 -6.66 13.62
CA TRP A 38 -1.44 -6.94 13.32
C TRP A 38 -1.23 -7.32 11.86
N ASN A 39 -2.08 -8.21 11.36
CA ASN A 39 -2.15 -8.56 9.93
C ASN A 39 -0.79 -8.92 9.35
N GLY A 40 -0.03 -9.79 10.03
CA GLY A 40 1.28 -10.23 9.56
C GLY A 40 2.33 -9.13 9.54
N GLY A 41 2.12 -8.05 10.28
CA GLY A 41 3.03 -6.92 10.32
C GLY A 41 2.59 -5.75 9.46
N TYR A 42 1.63 -5.95 8.55
CA TYR A 42 1.13 -4.86 7.69
C TYR A 42 0.22 -3.90 8.45
N GLY A 43 -0.37 -4.36 9.56
CA GLY A 43 -1.32 -3.55 10.28
C GLY A 43 -2.60 -3.37 9.48
N ASN A 44 -3.22 -2.21 9.59
CA ASN A 44 -4.40 -1.91 8.79
C ASN A 44 -3.95 -1.72 7.34
N CYS A 45 -4.47 -2.51 6.43
CA CYS A 45 -3.94 -2.63 5.09
C CYS A 45 -5.05 -2.78 4.06
N ILE A 46 -4.91 -2.07 2.94
CA ILE A 46 -5.79 -2.23 1.78
C ILE A 46 -4.96 -2.87 0.66
N VAL A 47 -5.51 -3.88 0.03
CA VAL A 47 -4.90 -4.52 -1.15
C VAL A 47 -5.88 -4.38 -2.30
N ILE A 48 -5.39 -3.89 -3.43
CA ILE A 48 -6.21 -3.66 -4.61
C ILE A 48 -5.64 -4.45 -5.77
N GLU A 49 -6.50 -5.27 -6.39
CA GLU A 49 -6.15 -5.91 -7.66
C GLU A 49 -6.51 -4.93 -8.77
N ASN A 50 -5.50 -4.37 -9.41
CA ASN A 50 -5.70 -3.31 -10.37
C ASN A 50 -6.17 -3.86 -11.71
N ASP A 51 -6.83 -3.01 -12.49
CA ASP A 51 -7.40 -3.42 -13.77
C ASP A 51 -6.33 -3.88 -14.77
N ASP A 52 -5.08 -3.44 -14.58
CA ASP A 52 -3.98 -3.84 -15.46
C ASP A 52 -3.32 -5.14 -15.03
N GLY A 53 -3.84 -5.81 -14.01
CA GLY A 53 -3.31 -7.07 -13.52
C GLY A 53 -2.27 -6.95 -12.42
N ASN A 54 -1.83 -5.75 -12.11
CA ASN A 54 -0.94 -5.53 -10.97
C ASN A 54 -1.74 -5.52 -9.68
N VAL A 55 -1.04 -5.76 -8.56
CA VAL A 55 -1.65 -5.68 -7.23
C VAL A 55 -0.90 -4.61 -6.44
N THR A 56 -1.63 -3.68 -5.84
CA THR A 56 -1.03 -2.67 -4.99
C THR A 56 -1.44 -2.86 -3.55
N VAL A 57 -0.49 -2.62 -2.62
CA VAL A 57 -0.68 -2.83 -1.19
C VAL A 57 -0.39 -1.51 -0.48
N TYR A 58 -1.28 -1.13 0.43
CA TYR A 58 -1.19 0.12 1.18
C TYR A 58 -1.32 -0.20 2.66
N ALA A 59 -0.18 -0.23 3.36
CA ALA A 59 -0.09 -0.80 4.71
C ALA A 59 0.17 0.26 5.78
N HIS A 60 0.05 -0.16 7.05
CA HIS A 60 0.31 0.65 8.25
C HIS A 60 -0.64 1.84 8.37
N GLN A 61 -1.87 1.67 7.88
CA GLN A 61 -2.85 2.75 7.91
C GLN A 61 -3.41 2.94 9.33
N ALA A 62 -3.76 4.17 9.65
CA ALA A 62 -4.48 4.47 10.90
C ALA A 62 -5.93 4.02 10.78
N GLU A 63 -6.52 4.22 9.62
CA GLU A 63 -7.93 3.91 9.38
C GLU A 63 -8.12 3.58 7.91
N LEU A 64 -8.96 2.60 7.63
CA LEU A 64 -9.29 2.21 6.26
C LEU A 64 -10.56 2.91 5.82
N ALA A 65 -10.59 3.36 4.56
CA ALA A 65 -11.76 4.04 3.98
C ALA A 65 -12.36 3.24 2.81
N ALA A 66 -12.03 1.96 2.71
CA ALA A 66 -12.54 1.10 1.65
C ALA A 66 -12.75 -0.30 2.20
N GLU A 67 -13.57 -1.09 1.52
CA GLU A 67 -13.91 -2.44 1.94
C GLU A 67 -13.68 -3.42 0.82
N VAL A 68 -13.53 -4.69 1.18
CA VAL A 68 -13.39 -5.77 0.20
C VAL A 68 -14.59 -5.74 -0.75
N GLY A 69 -14.30 -5.82 -2.03
CA GLY A 69 -15.31 -5.80 -3.07
C GLY A 69 -15.57 -4.43 -3.68
N ASP A 70 -15.08 -3.36 -3.02
CA ASP A 70 -15.24 -2.02 -3.58
C ASP A 70 -14.42 -1.86 -4.85
N TYR A 71 -14.98 -1.22 -5.85
CA TYR A 71 -14.21 -0.78 -7.01
C TYR A 71 -13.67 0.61 -6.72
N ILE A 72 -12.35 0.76 -6.87
CA ILE A 72 -11.64 1.99 -6.53
C ILE A 72 -11.08 2.60 -7.81
N GLU A 73 -11.27 3.90 -7.99
CA GLU A 73 -10.66 4.60 -9.13
C GLU A 73 -9.33 5.20 -8.70
N ALA A 74 -8.40 5.31 -9.65
CA ALA A 74 -7.12 5.98 -9.40
C ALA A 74 -7.40 7.36 -8.81
N GLY A 75 -6.70 7.69 -7.72
CA GLY A 75 -6.88 8.96 -7.03
C GLY A 75 -7.99 8.96 -5.99
N GLN A 76 -8.72 7.86 -5.84
CA GLN A 76 -9.79 7.78 -4.84
C GLN A 76 -9.20 7.55 -3.45
N LEU A 77 -9.81 8.17 -2.44
CA LEU A 77 -9.38 8.01 -1.05
C LEU A 77 -9.61 6.58 -0.59
N ILE A 78 -8.58 5.95 0.01
CA ILE A 78 -8.69 4.58 0.51
C ILE A 78 -8.32 4.44 1.98
N GLY A 79 -7.79 5.48 2.62
CA GLY A 79 -7.46 5.40 4.03
C GLY A 79 -6.57 6.55 4.46
N TYR A 80 -5.93 6.37 5.61
CA TYR A 80 -5.13 7.43 6.24
C TYR A 80 -3.85 6.85 6.82
N VAL A 81 -2.75 7.60 6.71
CA VAL A 81 -1.44 7.18 7.19
C VAL A 81 -1.45 7.00 8.70
N GLY A 82 -0.79 5.95 9.17
CA GLY A 82 -0.61 5.68 10.58
C GLY A 82 0.67 4.91 10.81
N SER A 83 0.70 4.14 11.89
CA SER A 83 1.84 3.28 12.19
C SER A 83 1.38 1.95 12.78
N THR A 84 0.25 1.44 12.30
CA THR A 84 -0.27 0.16 12.75
C THR A 84 0.60 -0.98 12.21
N GLY A 85 0.55 -2.11 12.91
CA GLY A 85 1.35 -3.27 12.52
C GLY A 85 2.80 -3.10 12.92
N ASP A 86 3.71 -3.67 12.13
CA ASP A 86 5.14 -3.63 12.40
C ASP A 86 5.72 -2.33 11.86
N SER A 87 5.56 -1.27 12.62
CA SER A 87 5.97 0.06 12.20
C SER A 87 6.48 0.84 13.40
N THR A 88 7.55 1.61 13.20
CA THR A 88 8.14 2.42 14.24
C THR A 88 7.87 3.91 14.07
N GLY A 89 7.05 4.28 13.10
CA GLY A 89 6.71 5.69 12.88
C GLY A 89 5.62 5.80 11.85
N ASN A 90 5.10 7.01 11.68
CA ASN A 90 4.02 7.25 10.74
C ASN A 90 4.54 7.19 9.31
N HIS A 91 4.06 6.22 8.54
CA HIS A 91 4.44 6.12 7.14
C HIS A 91 3.46 5.21 6.41
N LEU A 92 3.45 5.32 5.10
CA LEU A 92 2.73 4.40 4.22
C LEU A 92 3.73 3.42 3.64
N HIS A 93 3.47 2.13 3.81
CA HIS A 93 4.25 1.11 3.12
C HIS A 93 3.48 0.72 1.86
N PHE A 94 4.06 1.01 0.71
CA PHE A 94 3.42 0.83 -0.57
C PHE A 94 4.15 -0.23 -1.37
N GLU A 95 3.41 -1.22 -1.88
CA GLU A 95 3.97 -2.30 -2.70
C GLU A 95 3.22 -2.40 -4.01
N ILE A 96 3.95 -2.78 -5.05
CA ILE A 96 3.35 -3.17 -6.34
C ILE A 96 3.82 -4.59 -6.64
N ARG A 97 2.88 -5.48 -6.93
CA ARG A 97 3.17 -6.87 -7.25
C ARG A 97 2.60 -7.19 -8.62
N LYS A 98 3.34 -7.99 -9.38
CA LYS A 98 2.88 -8.48 -10.69
C LYS A 98 3.21 -9.95 -10.78
N ASP A 99 2.19 -10.78 -11.06
CA ASP A 99 2.37 -12.24 -11.17
C ASP A 99 3.04 -12.81 -9.92
N GLY A 100 2.65 -12.29 -8.75
CA GLY A 100 3.20 -12.75 -7.49
C GLY A 100 4.57 -12.20 -7.15
N LYS A 101 5.11 -11.33 -7.98
CA LYS A 101 6.43 -10.75 -7.76
C LYS A 101 6.30 -9.28 -7.38
N TYR A 102 7.26 -8.82 -6.57
CA TYR A 102 7.31 -7.41 -6.21
C TYR A 102 7.96 -6.62 -7.34
N LEU A 103 7.38 -5.47 -7.64
CA LEU A 103 7.95 -4.51 -8.57
C LEU A 103 8.51 -3.33 -7.78
N ASP A 104 9.44 -2.60 -8.40
CA ASP A 104 9.96 -1.39 -7.78
C ASP A 104 8.91 -0.29 -7.91
N PRO A 105 8.25 0.11 -6.81
CA PRO A 105 7.18 1.11 -6.91
C PRO A 105 7.67 2.46 -7.41
N GLU A 106 8.96 2.75 -7.24
CA GLU A 106 9.50 4.03 -7.69
C GLU A 106 9.41 4.19 -9.20
N ASN A 107 9.39 3.10 -9.93
CA ASN A 107 9.22 3.15 -11.37
C ASN A 107 7.81 3.56 -11.78
N PHE A 108 6.86 3.54 -10.85
CA PHE A 108 5.47 3.85 -11.13
C PHE A 108 5.04 5.16 -10.52
N VAL A 109 5.47 5.45 -9.30
CA VAL A 109 4.98 6.63 -8.59
C VAL A 109 5.81 7.88 -8.85
N ALA A 110 7.00 7.72 -9.40
CA ALA A 110 7.85 8.87 -9.73
C ALA A 110 7.51 9.49 -11.09
N GLN A 111 6.52 8.97 -11.75
CA GLN A 111 6.12 9.42 -13.10
C GLN A 111 5.73 10.89 -13.15
#